data_cb6fde264f094b4038a11efc073fa7be
#
_entry.id   cb6fde264f094b4038a11efc073fa7be
#
_cell.length_a   1.000
_cell.length_b   1.000
_cell.length_c   1.000
_cell.angle_alpha   90.00
_cell.angle_beta   90.00
_cell.angle_gamma   90.00
#
_symmetry.space_group_name_H-M   'P 1'
#
loop_
_entity.id
_entity.type
_entity.pdbx_description
1 polymer ?
#
loop_
_entity_poly.entity_id
_entity_poly.type
_entity_poly.pdbx_seq_one_letter_code
_entity_poly.pdbx_strand_id
1 'polypeptide(L)'
;GNIKQESKFIPNICEGGARVSYGDCHSGGYGLIQWTSVGRYNNLGKFCKNYGCDPSSLEGQTRYMINENVFQRYLPEFEGSGKTVDQYMVPAYYWLGWGIEGSRRNYSYNYTKRLVLEA
;
A
#
# COMPACT_ATOMS: atom_id res chain seq x y z
N GLY A 1 2.97 7.85 -3.95
CA GLY A 1 3.16 8.60 -2.72
C GLY A 1 2.77 7.85 -1.46
N ASN A 2 1.64 7.16 -1.48
CA ASN A 2 1.14 6.46 -0.30
C ASN A 2 2.05 5.29 0.12
N ILE A 3 2.47 4.48 -0.83
CA ILE A 3 3.35 3.33 -0.52
C ILE A 3 4.69 3.81 0.04
N LYS A 4 5.25 4.89 -0.50
CA LYS A 4 6.49 5.46 0.03
C LYS A 4 6.32 5.93 1.47
N GLN A 5 5.19 6.58 1.81
CA GLN A 5 4.90 7.00 3.19
C GLN A 5 4.72 5.82 4.11
N GLU A 6 4.03 4.75 3.65
CA GLU A 6 3.75 3.58 4.50
C GLU A 6 5.00 2.74 4.78
N SER A 7 5.84 2.50 3.77
CA SER A 7 6.88 1.48 3.85
C SER A 7 8.19 1.84 3.15
N LYS A 8 8.27 2.97 2.46
CA LYS A 8 9.41 3.32 1.58
C LYS A 8 9.70 2.21 0.56
N PHE A 9 8.65 1.51 0.09
CA PHE A 9 8.74 0.38 -0.83
C PHE A 9 9.49 -0.84 -0.28
N ILE A 10 9.56 -1.00 1.04
CA ILE A 10 10.18 -2.17 1.68
C ILE A 10 9.08 -3.17 2.03
N PRO A 11 8.98 -4.32 1.31
CA PRO A 11 7.87 -5.25 1.49
C PRO A 11 7.90 -6.03 2.82
N ASN A 12 9.05 -6.25 3.39
CA ASN A 12 9.19 -6.99 4.65
C ASN A 12 9.39 -6.10 5.87
N ILE A 13 8.87 -4.86 5.81
CA ILE A 13 8.99 -3.94 6.94
C ILE A 13 7.81 -4.11 7.91
N CYS A 14 8.13 -4.31 9.17
CA CYS A 14 7.17 -4.28 10.28
C CYS A 14 7.11 -2.86 10.86
N GLU A 15 5.96 -2.45 11.39
CA GLU A 15 5.81 -1.13 12.01
C GLU A 15 6.90 -0.91 13.06
N GLY A 16 7.54 0.25 13.04
CA GLY A 16 8.70 0.53 13.86
C GLY A 16 10.02 0.37 13.12
N GLY A 17 10.02 -0.15 11.89
CA GLY A 17 11.18 -0.19 11.01
C GLY A 17 11.93 -1.51 10.94
N ALA A 18 11.56 -2.52 11.70
CA ALA A 18 12.22 -3.84 11.64
C ALA A 18 11.86 -4.56 10.34
N ARG A 19 12.86 -5.13 9.69
CA ARG A 19 12.66 -5.96 8.49
C ARG A 19 12.60 -7.43 8.92
N VAL A 20 11.41 -8.03 8.77
CA VAL A 20 11.15 -9.39 9.24
C VAL A 20 10.30 -10.16 8.24
N SER A 21 10.34 -11.50 8.33
CA SER A 21 9.44 -12.32 7.54
C SER A 21 7.99 -12.12 7.97
N TYR A 22 7.05 -12.47 7.09
CA TYR A 22 5.61 -12.26 7.32
C TYR A 22 5.15 -12.74 8.70
N GLY A 23 5.50 -13.95 9.11
CA GLY A 23 5.05 -14.50 10.40
C GLY A 23 5.70 -13.89 11.64
N ASP A 24 6.71 -13.03 11.49
CA ASP A 24 7.51 -12.50 12.59
C ASP A 24 7.17 -11.05 12.94
N CYS A 25 6.20 -10.43 12.27
CA CYS A 25 5.72 -9.09 12.62
C CYS A 25 4.62 -9.22 13.67
N HIS A 26 4.91 -8.81 14.89
CA HIS A 26 4.00 -8.97 16.03
C HIS A 26 3.40 -7.66 16.52
N SER A 27 3.69 -6.55 15.87
CA SER A 27 3.19 -5.25 16.30
C SER A 27 2.89 -4.34 15.11
N GLY A 28 1.65 -3.92 14.98
CA GLY A 28 1.23 -2.91 14.01
C GLY A 28 1.22 -3.39 12.57
N GLY A 29 1.49 -2.47 11.64
CA GLY A 29 1.39 -2.71 10.21
C GLY A 29 2.56 -3.48 9.63
N TYR A 30 2.30 -4.22 8.56
CA TYR A 30 3.31 -4.97 7.83
C TYR A 30 3.23 -4.68 6.34
N GLY A 31 4.40 -4.57 5.71
CA GLY A 31 4.54 -4.55 4.26
C GLY A 31 4.30 -3.22 3.60
N LEU A 32 4.12 -3.26 2.27
CA LEU A 32 4.09 -2.09 1.39
C LEU A 32 3.08 -1.01 1.80
N ILE A 33 1.88 -1.42 2.19
CA ILE A 33 0.83 -0.48 2.62
C ILE A 33 0.52 -0.59 4.11
N GLN A 34 1.37 -1.29 4.87
CA GLN A 34 1.24 -1.47 6.31
C GLN A 34 -0.12 -2.04 6.69
N TRP A 35 -0.38 -3.28 6.25
CA TRP A 35 -1.59 -4.00 6.64
C TRP A 35 -1.61 -4.18 8.17
N THR A 36 -2.48 -3.45 8.84
CA THR A 36 -2.48 -3.35 10.30
C THR A 36 -3.53 -4.23 10.97
N SER A 37 -4.74 -4.30 10.41
CA SER A 37 -5.79 -5.13 11.02
C SER A 37 -5.42 -6.60 10.91
N VAL A 38 -5.80 -7.37 11.94
CA VAL A 38 -5.55 -8.81 11.97
C VAL A 38 -6.14 -9.49 10.73
N GLY A 39 -7.34 -9.09 10.32
CA GLY A 39 -7.99 -9.63 9.13
C GLY A 39 -7.21 -9.38 7.86
N ARG A 40 -6.78 -8.15 7.63
CA ARG A 40 -6.01 -7.80 6.41
C ARG A 40 -4.65 -8.48 6.39
N TYR A 41 -3.95 -8.49 7.52
CA TYR A 41 -2.67 -9.17 7.66
C TYR A 41 -2.78 -10.67 7.40
N ASN A 42 -3.75 -11.32 8.03
CA ASN A 42 -3.96 -12.76 7.84
C ASN A 42 -4.42 -13.10 6.41
N ASN A 43 -5.21 -12.23 5.79
CA ASN A 43 -5.66 -12.44 4.41
C ASN A 43 -4.51 -12.35 3.41
N LEU A 44 -3.50 -11.52 3.66
CA LEU A 44 -2.28 -11.51 2.86
C LEU A 44 -1.62 -12.89 2.85
N GLY A 45 -1.45 -13.50 4.02
CA GLY A 45 -0.86 -14.82 4.14
C GLY A 45 -1.70 -15.90 3.45
N LYS A 46 -3.01 -15.87 3.62
CA LYS A 46 -3.94 -16.81 2.98
C LYS A 46 -3.92 -16.68 1.45
N PHE A 47 -3.92 -15.45 0.95
CA PHE A 47 -3.84 -15.18 -0.48
C PHE A 47 -2.58 -15.79 -1.07
N CYS A 48 -1.43 -15.52 -0.48
CA CYS A 48 -0.16 -16.04 -0.98
C CYS A 48 -0.07 -17.57 -0.86
N LYS A 49 -0.64 -18.16 0.17
CA LYS A 49 -0.72 -19.61 0.29
C LYS A 49 -1.54 -20.22 -0.85
N ASN A 50 -2.65 -19.60 -1.21
CA ASN A 50 -3.55 -20.09 -2.25
C ASN A 50 -3.00 -19.89 -3.67
N TYR A 51 -2.24 -18.84 -3.89
CA TYR A 51 -1.74 -18.45 -5.22
C TYR A 51 -0.24 -18.66 -5.39
N GLY A 52 0.42 -19.28 -4.42
CA GLY A 52 1.82 -19.63 -4.53
C GLY A 52 2.79 -18.46 -4.49
N CYS A 53 2.48 -17.41 -3.71
CA CYS A 53 3.38 -16.28 -3.56
C CYS A 53 3.96 -16.19 -2.14
N ASP A 54 5.04 -15.40 -2.01
CA ASP A 54 5.65 -15.11 -0.71
C ASP A 54 5.03 -13.83 -0.15
N PRO A 55 4.38 -13.87 1.02
CA PRO A 55 3.75 -12.68 1.62
C PRO A 55 4.76 -11.63 2.10
N SER A 56 6.05 -11.95 2.11
CA SER A 56 7.12 -11.00 2.44
C SER A 56 7.73 -10.35 1.20
N SER A 57 7.31 -10.75 0.00
CA SER A 57 7.90 -10.27 -1.25
C SER A 57 7.13 -9.10 -1.84
N LEU A 58 7.84 -8.29 -2.63
CA LEU A 58 7.22 -7.21 -3.40
C LEU A 58 6.15 -7.74 -4.34
N GLU A 59 6.44 -8.82 -5.08
CA GLU A 59 5.51 -9.42 -6.02
C GLU A 59 4.24 -9.92 -5.33
N GLY A 60 4.39 -10.70 -4.26
CA GLY A 60 3.26 -11.25 -3.52
C GLY A 60 2.35 -10.18 -2.95
N GLN A 61 2.93 -9.16 -2.35
CA GLN A 61 2.16 -8.06 -1.76
C GLN A 61 1.50 -7.18 -2.81
N THR A 62 2.14 -6.93 -3.93
CA THR A 62 1.54 -6.16 -5.03
C THR A 62 0.35 -6.91 -5.60
N ARG A 63 0.46 -8.22 -5.82
CA ARG A 63 -0.66 -9.05 -6.28
C ARG A 63 -1.83 -9.03 -5.30
N TYR A 64 -1.55 -9.17 -4.02
CA TYR A 64 -2.60 -9.12 -3.00
C TYR A 64 -3.26 -7.75 -2.92
N MET A 65 -2.46 -6.67 -2.92
CA MET A 65 -2.95 -5.29 -2.84
C MET A 65 -3.98 -5.01 -3.96
N ILE A 66 -3.66 -5.39 -5.19
CA ILE A 66 -4.55 -5.17 -6.35
C ILE A 66 -5.84 -5.97 -6.21
N ASN A 67 -5.79 -7.14 -5.59
CA ASN A 67 -6.93 -8.04 -5.47
C ASN A 67 -7.76 -7.84 -4.19
N GLU A 68 -7.31 -6.99 -3.25
CA GLU A 68 -8.10 -6.69 -2.06
C GLU A 68 -9.43 -6.04 -2.41
N ASN A 69 -10.51 -6.47 -1.74
CA ASN A 69 -11.84 -5.92 -1.96
C ASN A 69 -11.89 -4.41 -1.71
N VAL A 70 -11.20 -3.93 -0.70
CA VAL A 70 -11.17 -2.49 -0.38
C VAL A 70 -10.49 -1.68 -1.48
N PHE A 71 -9.44 -2.20 -2.12
CA PHE A 71 -8.82 -1.55 -3.27
C PHE A 71 -9.75 -1.57 -4.47
N GLN A 72 -10.35 -2.72 -4.77
CA GLN A 72 -11.28 -2.88 -5.90
C GLN A 72 -12.50 -1.96 -5.78
N ARG A 73 -12.97 -1.71 -4.57
CA ARG A 73 -14.08 -0.79 -4.32
C ARG A 73 -13.78 0.63 -4.77
N TYR A 74 -12.54 1.11 -4.59
CA TYR A 74 -12.15 2.46 -4.95
C TYR A 74 -11.40 2.55 -6.28
N LEU A 75 -11.18 1.41 -6.94
CA LEU A 75 -10.47 1.36 -8.22
C LEU A 75 -11.04 2.31 -9.28
N PRO A 76 -12.36 2.41 -9.50
CA PRO A 76 -12.91 3.34 -10.49
C PRO A 76 -12.52 4.80 -10.24
N GLU A 77 -12.36 5.21 -8.98
CA GLU A 77 -11.94 6.56 -8.62
C GLU A 77 -10.46 6.81 -8.92
N PHE A 78 -9.63 5.76 -8.86
CA PHE A 78 -8.22 5.85 -9.24
C PHE A 78 -8.01 5.83 -10.76
N GLU A 79 -8.88 5.13 -11.49
CA GLU A 79 -8.76 4.99 -12.95
C GLU A 79 -9.16 6.24 -13.72
N GLY A 80 -9.93 7.14 -13.10
CA GLY A 80 -10.31 8.38 -13.75
C GLY A 80 -9.10 9.24 -14.09
N SER A 81 -9.06 9.80 -15.30
CA SER A 81 -8.00 10.71 -15.72
C SER A 81 -8.36 12.18 -15.40
N GLY A 82 -7.35 13.05 -15.34
CA GLY A 82 -7.55 14.48 -15.17
C GLY A 82 -7.82 14.95 -13.76
N LYS A 83 -7.70 14.07 -12.75
CA LYS A 83 -7.83 14.45 -11.35
C LYS A 83 -6.49 14.95 -10.79
N THR A 84 -6.58 15.86 -9.81
CA THR A 84 -5.41 16.35 -9.09
C THR A 84 -4.97 15.36 -8.02
N VAL A 85 -3.74 15.54 -7.49
CA VAL A 85 -3.25 14.77 -6.34
C VAL A 85 -4.23 14.88 -5.18
N ASP A 86 -4.72 16.09 -4.89
CA ASP A 86 -5.66 16.31 -3.78
C ASP A 86 -6.95 15.51 -3.96
N GLN A 87 -7.47 15.42 -5.17
CA GLN A 87 -8.66 14.62 -5.48
C GLN A 87 -8.42 13.12 -5.31
N TYR A 88 -7.25 12.62 -5.71
CA TYR A 88 -6.90 11.21 -5.53
C TYR A 88 -6.62 10.84 -4.07
N MET A 89 -6.25 11.81 -3.22
CA MET A 89 -6.04 11.56 -1.79
C MET A 89 -7.31 11.11 -1.06
N VAL A 90 -8.49 11.48 -1.56
CA VAL A 90 -9.76 11.06 -0.96
C VAL A 90 -9.97 9.54 -1.06
N PRO A 91 -9.97 8.90 -2.26
CA PRO A 91 -10.09 7.46 -2.32
C PRO A 91 -8.90 6.74 -1.66
N ALA A 92 -7.70 7.32 -1.69
CA ALA A 92 -6.55 6.75 -1.01
C ALA A 92 -6.77 6.68 0.51
N TYR A 93 -7.34 7.70 1.10
CA TYR A 93 -7.70 7.69 2.53
C TYR A 93 -8.67 6.54 2.86
N TYR A 94 -9.74 6.38 2.09
CA TYR A 94 -10.71 5.31 2.32
C TYR A 94 -10.12 3.92 2.07
N TRP A 95 -9.21 3.80 1.12
CA TRP A 95 -8.52 2.55 0.84
C TRP A 95 -7.54 2.17 1.96
N LEU A 96 -6.69 3.09 2.39
CA LEU A 96 -5.60 2.82 3.33
C LEU A 96 -6.00 3.06 4.79
N GLY A 97 -6.90 4.02 5.04
CA GLY A 97 -7.38 4.33 6.38
C GLY A 97 -6.32 4.91 7.31
N TRP A 98 -5.45 5.81 6.81
CA TRP A 98 -4.39 6.37 7.64
C TRP A 98 -4.94 7.33 8.71
N GLY A 99 -4.27 7.37 9.87
CA GLY A 99 -4.56 8.36 10.91
C GLY A 99 -3.82 9.68 10.71
N ILE A 100 -2.62 9.63 10.13
CA ILE A 100 -1.77 10.79 9.85
C ILE A 100 -1.42 10.76 8.37
N GLU A 101 -1.66 11.89 7.67
CA GLU A 101 -1.33 12.00 6.25
C GLU A 101 0.18 11.89 5.99
N GLY A 102 1.00 12.46 6.89
CA GLY A 102 2.45 12.48 6.71
C GLY A 102 2.85 13.20 5.44
N SER A 103 3.81 12.66 4.73
CA SER A 103 4.34 13.24 3.47
C SER A 103 3.69 12.66 2.21
N ARG A 104 2.56 11.94 2.31
CA ARG A 104 1.90 11.27 1.19
C ARG A 104 1.64 12.20 0.02
N ARG A 105 1.07 13.38 0.31
CA ARG A 105 0.72 14.37 -0.70
C ARG A 105 1.97 14.92 -1.40
N ASN A 106 3.01 15.25 -0.64
CA ASN A 106 4.28 15.74 -1.19
C ASN A 106 4.97 14.70 -2.05
N TYR A 107 4.99 13.45 -1.61
CA TYR A 107 5.54 12.35 -2.41
C TYR A 107 4.77 12.18 -3.71
N SER A 108 3.45 12.27 -3.66
CA SER A 108 2.60 12.15 -4.84
C SER A 108 2.82 13.29 -5.83
N TYR A 109 2.94 14.53 -5.35
CA TYR A 109 3.28 15.69 -6.19
C TYR A 109 4.66 15.51 -6.85
N ASN A 110 5.64 15.03 -6.10
CA ASN A 110 6.99 14.82 -6.63
C ASN A 110 7.00 13.76 -7.74
N TYR A 111 6.27 12.66 -7.57
CA TYR A 111 6.13 11.65 -8.61
C TYR A 111 5.40 12.18 -9.85
N THR A 112 4.36 12.98 -9.67
CA THR A 112 3.62 13.60 -10.76
C THR A 112 4.53 14.51 -11.59
N LYS A 113 5.33 15.35 -10.94
CA LYS A 113 6.31 16.22 -11.62
C LYS A 113 7.31 15.41 -12.43
N ARG A 114 7.80 14.30 -11.84
CA ARG A 114 8.78 13.44 -12.49
C ARG A 114 8.21 12.79 -13.76
N LEU A 115 6.98 12.30 -13.68
CA LEU A 115 6.29 11.70 -14.84
C LEU A 115 6.06 12.71 -15.96
N VAL A 116 5.66 13.93 -15.63
CA VAL A 116 5.47 15.00 -16.62
C VAL A 116 6.77 15.35 -17.32
N LEU A 117 7.89 15.42 -16.58
CA LEU A 117 9.20 15.76 -17.15
C LEU A 117 9.78 14.64 -18.01
N GLU A 118 9.43 13.39 -17.74
CA GLU A 118 9.93 12.21 -18.45
C GLU A 118 9.05 11.85 -19.66
N ALA A 119 7.86 12.39 -19.73
CA ALA A 119 6.95 12.19 -20.86
C ALA A 119 7.35 13.06 -22.07
#